data_4c544b78e1ebee0df99da82a39b12d6c
#
_entry.id   4c544b78e1ebee0df99da82a39b12d6c
#
_cell.length_a   1.000
_cell.length_b   1.000
_cell.length_c   1.000
_cell.angle_alpha   90.00
_cell.angle_beta   90.00
_cell.angle_gamma   90.00
#
_symmetry.space_group_name_H-M   'P 1'
#
loop_
_entity.id
_entity.type
_entity.pdbx_description
1 polymer ?
#
loop_
_entity_poly.entity_id
_entity_poly.type
_entity_poly.pdbx_seq_one_letter_code
_entity_poly.pdbx_strand_id
1 'polypeptide(L)'
;LASGSAAAVSGGITSFLDMPNNNPSITTMEGMQGKLDTAAAKCVNNYGFFIGATPKNVEQLQLAVGKPKQAISIPGICGIKVFMGSSTGNLLVNEREALKTIFDNTAGLISVHAEDEERLVERFESYKNRTDMAAHAEWRDDITALLATQLAVELAENSGHRLHILHLTSGLEANWLAGRTRLPSQGGEGAIITTETLPQHLTFTESDVEKEGTRLKMNPPIRYQKDKEILWQRIHDGTIQCIATDHAPHTLSSKSEGFPKAPSGMPGVGTSLAVMLTHAKNGMCTVEDVVNWMSTNVADCYNMSGKGKLIEGADGDVVLVDLENEVEVIDENTWTRVGWSPFRGRKLVGWPQITIVAGIPVFKRDKSTGQKGKLLVERGQVGSPIVMAPWQ
;
A
#
# COMPACT_ATOMS: atom_id res chain seq x y z
N LEU A 1 4.61 -14.81 2.64
CA LEU A 1 3.63 -14.46 3.68
C LEU A 1 4.22 -14.52 5.09
N ALA A 2 4.79 -15.65 5.55
CA ALA A 2 5.26 -15.83 6.93
C ALA A 2 6.26 -14.74 7.42
N SER A 3 7.25 -14.39 6.61
CA SER A 3 8.24 -13.34 6.95
C SER A 3 7.64 -11.94 6.86
N GLY A 4 6.76 -11.70 5.88
CA GLY A 4 6.06 -10.42 5.74
C GLY A 4 5.11 -10.15 6.91
N SER A 5 4.32 -11.15 7.31
CA SER A 5 3.43 -11.09 8.47
C SER A 5 4.21 -10.83 9.77
N ALA A 6 5.36 -11.50 9.98
CA ALA A 6 6.22 -11.26 11.13
C ALA A 6 6.82 -9.83 11.12
N ALA A 7 7.25 -9.34 9.94
CA ALA A 7 7.73 -7.97 9.79
C ALA A 7 6.59 -6.95 10.04
N ALA A 8 5.37 -7.25 9.60
CA ALA A 8 4.19 -6.41 9.82
C ALA A 8 3.89 -6.22 11.32
N VAL A 9 3.80 -7.30 12.10
CA VAL A 9 3.54 -7.17 13.55
C VAL A 9 4.70 -6.53 14.30
N SER A 10 5.93 -6.65 13.83
CA SER A 10 7.06 -5.92 14.40
C SER A 10 6.96 -4.41 14.16
N GLY A 11 6.28 -4.01 13.10
CA GLY A 11 5.95 -2.62 12.76
C GLY A 11 4.62 -2.13 13.33
N GLY A 12 3.92 -2.94 14.15
CA GLY A 12 2.62 -2.57 14.73
C GLY A 12 1.42 -2.78 13.81
N ILE A 13 1.58 -3.49 12.70
CA ILE A 13 0.52 -3.73 11.73
C ILE A 13 -0.26 -4.99 12.11
N THR A 14 -1.50 -4.80 12.57
CA THR A 14 -2.39 -5.89 13.01
C THR A 14 -3.14 -6.56 11.87
N SER A 15 -3.28 -5.85 10.74
CA SER A 15 -3.98 -6.31 9.54
C SER A 15 -3.25 -5.83 8.29
N PHE A 16 -3.14 -6.64 7.25
CA PHE A 16 -2.55 -6.24 5.97
C PHE A 16 -3.39 -6.69 4.78
N LEU A 17 -3.30 -5.92 3.69
CA LEU A 17 -3.86 -6.26 2.39
C LEU A 17 -2.69 -6.45 1.42
N ASP A 18 -2.60 -7.61 0.76
CA ASP A 18 -1.47 -7.96 -0.10
C ASP A 18 -1.88 -8.08 -1.57
N MET A 19 -1.00 -7.61 -2.45
CA MET A 19 -1.23 -7.48 -3.88
C MET A 19 -1.10 -8.84 -4.60
N PRO A 20 -1.68 -8.98 -5.81
CA PRO A 20 -1.73 -10.24 -6.55
C PRO A 20 -0.48 -10.56 -7.39
N ASN A 21 0.48 -9.65 -7.47
CA ASN A 21 1.71 -9.80 -8.28
C ASN A 21 2.76 -10.74 -7.65
N ASN A 22 2.28 -11.82 -7.09
CA ASN A 22 3.08 -12.92 -6.56
C ASN A 22 3.70 -13.76 -7.69
N ASN A 23 4.47 -14.77 -7.36
CA ASN A 23 4.94 -15.78 -8.29
C ASN A 23 4.46 -17.17 -7.84
N PRO A 24 3.46 -17.78 -8.51
CA PRO A 24 2.66 -17.24 -9.63
C PRO A 24 1.72 -16.11 -9.20
N SER A 25 1.29 -15.26 -10.17
CA SER A 25 0.32 -14.19 -9.95
C SER A 25 -1.07 -14.74 -9.61
N ILE A 26 -1.79 -14.08 -8.71
CA ILE A 26 -3.12 -14.50 -8.25
C ILE A 26 -4.21 -13.86 -9.13
N THR A 27 -4.61 -14.55 -10.18
CA THR A 27 -5.60 -14.09 -11.18
C THR A 27 -6.83 -15.00 -11.30
N THR A 28 -6.89 -16.06 -10.50
CA THR A 28 -7.98 -17.05 -10.46
C THR A 28 -8.43 -17.32 -9.04
N MET A 29 -9.65 -17.79 -8.87
CA MET A 29 -10.16 -18.18 -7.55
C MET A 29 -9.44 -19.39 -6.96
N GLU A 30 -8.95 -20.32 -7.79
CA GLU A 30 -8.10 -21.42 -7.32
C GLU A 30 -6.79 -20.90 -6.70
N GLY A 31 -6.09 -19.99 -7.40
CA GLY A 31 -4.89 -19.34 -6.87
C GLY A 31 -5.17 -18.53 -5.59
N MET A 32 -6.30 -17.85 -5.53
CA MET A 32 -6.77 -17.12 -4.36
C MET A 32 -6.98 -18.05 -3.16
N GLN A 33 -7.68 -19.19 -3.35
CA GLN A 33 -7.88 -20.17 -2.28
C GLN A 33 -6.55 -20.71 -1.74
N GLY A 34 -5.62 -21.08 -2.63
CA GLY A 34 -4.27 -21.53 -2.23
C GLY A 34 -3.49 -20.47 -1.44
N LYS A 35 -3.69 -19.17 -1.77
CA LYS A 35 -3.09 -18.06 -1.02
C LYS A 35 -3.73 -17.88 0.36
N LEU A 36 -5.06 -18.00 0.46
CA LEU A 36 -5.79 -17.97 1.73
C LEU A 36 -5.39 -19.13 2.65
N ASP A 37 -5.30 -20.35 2.12
CA ASP A 37 -4.86 -21.54 2.88
C ASP A 37 -3.41 -21.36 3.39
N THR A 38 -2.54 -20.80 2.55
CA THR A 38 -1.17 -20.48 2.93
C THR A 38 -1.11 -19.43 4.04
N ALA A 39 -1.97 -18.42 3.97
CA ALA A 39 -2.04 -17.37 4.98
C ALA A 39 -2.56 -17.92 6.32
N ALA A 40 -3.63 -18.72 6.30
CA ALA A 40 -4.17 -19.37 7.47
C ALA A 40 -3.10 -20.20 8.23
N ALA A 41 -2.22 -20.87 7.47
CA ALA A 41 -1.14 -21.69 8.07
C ALA A 41 0.09 -20.88 8.51
N LYS A 42 0.30 -19.64 8.06
CA LYS A 42 1.60 -18.96 8.21
C LYS A 42 1.54 -17.55 8.77
N CYS A 43 0.40 -16.84 8.69
CA CYS A 43 0.30 -15.48 9.18
C CYS A 43 0.07 -15.43 10.69
N VAL A 44 0.60 -14.40 11.33
CA VAL A 44 0.41 -14.09 12.75
C VAL A 44 -0.47 -12.88 12.99
N ASN A 45 -0.87 -12.19 11.92
CA ASN A 45 -1.83 -11.08 11.92
C ASN A 45 -2.90 -11.28 10.84
N ASN A 46 -3.95 -10.46 10.87
CA ASN A 46 -5.06 -10.56 9.95
C ASN A 46 -4.64 -10.21 8.52
N TYR A 47 -5.32 -10.82 7.55
CA TYR A 47 -4.92 -10.72 6.15
C TYR A 47 -6.11 -10.57 5.20
N GLY A 48 -5.87 -9.85 4.11
CA GLY A 48 -6.73 -9.78 2.95
C GLY A 48 -5.89 -9.76 1.66
N PHE A 49 -6.49 -10.16 0.55
CA PHE A 49 -5.80 -10.30 -0.73
C PHE A 49 -6.62 -9.68 -1.85
N PHE A 50 -5.91 -9.03 -2.77
CA PHE A 50 -6.49 -8.63 -4.04
C PHE A 50 -6.40 -9.75 -5.06
N ILE A 51 -7.44 -9.86 -5.91
CA ILE A 51 -7.35 -10.62 -7.14
C ILE A 51 -6.83 -9.72 -8.26
N GLY A 52 -5.86 -10.20 -9.05
CA GLY A 52 -5.27 -9.47 -10.16
C GLY A 52 -6.16 -9.48 -11.39
N ALA A 53 -6.41 -8.30 -11.95
CA ALA A 53 -7.05 -8.17 -13.24
C ALA A 53 -6.07 -8.49 -14.38
N THR A 54 -6.60 -9.09 -15.42
CA THR A 54 -5.98 -9.26 -16.74
C THR A 54 -7.00 -8.91 -17.82
N PRO A 55 -6.61 -8.66 -19.07
CA PRO A 55 -7.56 -8.35 -20.13
C PRO A 55 -8.62 -9.42 -20.40
N LYS A 56 -8.47 -10.64 -19.84
CA LYS A 56 -9.30 -11.81 -20.19
C LYS A 56 -9.89 -12.56 -19.00
N ASN A 57 -9.77 -12.06 -17.74
CA ASN A 57 -10.21 -12.85 -16.58
C ASN A 57 -11.43 -12.28 -15.83
N VAL A 58 -12.28 -11.49 -16.49
CA VAL A 58 -13.46 -10.86 -15.86
C VAL A 58 -14.33 -11.86 -15.11
N GLU A 59 -14.53 -13.07 -15.63
CA GLU A 59 -15.30 -14.13 -14.96
C GLU A 59 -14.68 -14.52 -13.61
N GLN A 60 -13.35 -14.61 -13.52
CA GLN A 60 -12.66 -14.87 -12.26
C GLN A 60 -12.81 -13.72 -11.27
N LEU A 61 -12.77 -12.47 -11.77
CA LEU A 61 -13.01 -11.29 -10.95
C LEU A 61 -14.45 -11.30 -10.40
N GLN A 62 -15.45 -11.65 -11.22
CA GLN A 62 -16.85 -11.78 -10.80
C GLN A 62 -17.06 -12.87 -9.73
N LEU A 63 -16.32 -13.98 -9.81
CA LEU A 63 -16.34 -15.02 -8.77
C LEU A 63 -15.77 -14.52 -7.45
N ALA A 64 -14.82 -13.59 -7.49
CA ALA A 64 -14.16 -13.03 -6.29
C ALA A 64 -14.97 -11.92 -5.61
N VAL A 65 -15.56 -10.99 -6.37
CA VAL A 65 -16.16 -9.75 -5.85
C VAL A 65 -17.62 -9.54 -6.27
N GLY A 66 -18.17 -10.38 -7.14
CA GLY A 66 -19.53 -10.27 -7.65
C GLY A 66 -19.65 -9.49 -8.95
N LYS A 67 -20.89 -9.37 -9.43
CA LYS A 67 -21.30 -8.58 -10.60
C LYS A 67 -21.86 -7.24 -10.16
N PRO A 68 -21.99 -6.24 -11.05
CA PRO A 68 -22.62 -4.97 -10.72
C PRO A 68 -23.97 -5.17 -10.03
N LYS A 69 -24.20 -4.44 -8.94
CA LYS A 69 -25.39 -4.55 -8.06
C LYS A 69 -25.59 -5.90 -7.36
N GLN A 70 -24.64 -6.81 -7.46
CA GLN A 70 -24.63 -8.13 -6.83
C GLN A 70 -23.25 -8.40 -6.21
N ALA A 71 -22.76 -7.43 -5.43
CA ALA A 71 -21.51 -7.57 -4.72
C ALA A 71 -21.56 -8.75 -3.75
N ILE A 72 -20.47 -9.50 -3.70
CA ILE A 72 -20.28 -10.59 -2.74
C ILE A 72 -19.14 -10.27 -1.79
N SER A 73 -19.20 -10.83 -0.60
CA SER A 73 -18.11 -10.75 0.38
C SER A 73 -17.59 -12.16 0.65
N ILE A 74 -16.33 -12.38 0.34
CA ILE A 74 -15.60 -13.61 0.68
C ILE A 74 -14.53 -13.20 1.68
N PRO A 75 -14.50 -13.76 2.91
CA PRO A 75 -13.50 -13.43 3.89
C PRO A 75 -12.08 -13.56 3.34
N GLY A 76 -11.27 -12.51 3.50
CA GLY A 76 -9.90 -12.46 2.98
C GLY A 76 -9.76 -12.00 1.52
N ILE A 77 -10.85 -11.66 0.81
CA ILE A 77 -10.78 -10.99 -0.50
C ILE A 77 -11.17 -9.53 -0.34
N CYS A 78 -10.27 -8.60 -0.69
CA CYS A 78 -10.46 -7.18 -0.43
C CYS A 78 -10.77 -6.33 -1.68
N GLY A 79 -10.68 -6.90 -2.87
CA GLY A 79 -10.98 -6.19 -4.10
C GLY A 79 -10.19 -6.68 -5.30
N ILE A 80 -10.26 -5.90 -6.37
CA ILE A 80 -9.54 -6.12 -7.63
C ILE A 80 -8.33 -5.20 -7.68
N LYS A 81 -7.17 -5.73 -8.09
CA LYS A 81 -5.98 -4.94 -8.41
C LYS A 81 -5.79 -4.84 -9.91
N VAL A 82 -5.61 -3.62 -10.41
CA VAL A 82 -5.28 -3.32 -11.80
C VAL A 82 -3.94 -2.61 -11.86
N PHE A 83 -3.07 -3.04 -12.76
CA PHE A 83 -1.85 -2.33 -13.15
C PHE A 83 -2.09 -1.68 -14.51
N MET A 84 -2.22 -0.35 -14.55
CA MET A 84 -2.45 0.42 -15.78
C MET A 84 -1.14 0.73 -16.50
N GLY A 85 -0.01 0.66 -15.80
CA GLY A 85 1.33 0.81 -16.33
C GLY A 85 2.27 -0.29 -15.83
N SER A 86 3.34 -0.53 -16.56
CA SER A 86 4.35 -1.53 -16.25
C SER A 86 5.07 -1.20 -14.93
N SER A 87 4.99 -2.13 -13.99
CA SER A 87 5.62 -2.07 -12.69
C SER A 87 6.25 -3.42 -12.36
N THR A 88 6.01 -3.97 -11.18
CA THR A 88 6.55 -5.28 -10.76
C THR A 88 5.57 -6.39 -11.14
N GLY A 89 6.03 -7.40 -11.88
CA GLY A 89 5.23 -8.55 -12.32
C GLY A 89 4.73 -8.43 -13.77
N ASN A 90 3.76 -9.26 -14.13
CA ASN A 90 3.25 -9.43 -15.50
C ASN A 90 1.74 -9.15 -15.63
N LEU A 91 1.17 -8.37 -14.71
CA LEU A 91 -0.24 -8.03 -14.67
C LEU A 91 -0.47 -6.62 -15.23
N LEU A 92 -0.44 -6.46 -16.55
CA LEU A 92 -0.70 -5.19 -17.22
C LEU A 92 -2.09 -5.21 -17.86
N VAL A 93 -2.87 -4.15 -17.61
CA VAL A 93 -4.15 -3.86 -18.28
C VAL A 93 -4.14 -2.37 -18.63
N ASN A 94 -3.66 -2.04 -19.81
CA ASN A 94 -3.50 -0.65 -20.28
C ASN A 94 -4.47 -0.29 -21.40
N GLU A 95 -5.12 -1.27 -22.04
CA GLU A 95 -6.09 -1.01 -23.09
C GLU A 95 -7.41 -0.52 -22.51
N ARG A 96 -7.90 0.65 -22.99
CA ARG A 96 -9.12 1.30 -22.52
C ARG A 96 -10.33 0.37 -22.50
N GLU A 97 -10.52 -0.44 -23.56
CA GLU A 97 -11.66 -1.37 -23.66
C GLU A 97 -11.60 -2.51 -22.66
N ALA A 98 -10.39 -3.01 -22.35
CA ALA A 98 -10.19 -4.01 -21.31
C ALA A 98 -10.47 -3.43 -19.92
N LEU A 99 -9.98 -2.23 -19.62
CA LEU A 99 -10.28 -1.50 -18.40
C LEU A 99 -11.79 -1.27 -18.26
N LYS A 100 -12.44 -0.71 -19.31
CA LYS A 100 -13.89 -0.50 -19.33
C LYS A 100 -14.66 -1.78 -19.05
N THR A 101 -14.25 -2.90 -19.66
CA THR A 101 -14.89 -4.19 -19.44
C THR A 101 -14.82 -4.62 -17.97
N ILE A 102 -13.70 -4.39 -17.28
CA ILE A 102 -13.55 -4.69 -15.85
C ILE A 102 -14.48 -3.79 -15.02
N PHE A 103 -14.45 -2.48 -15.23
CA PHE A 103 -15.27 -1.52 -14.48
C PHE A 103 -16.78 -1.76 -14.67
N ASP A 104 -17.22 -2.07 -15.89
CA ASP A 104 -18.64 -2.25 -16.19
C ASP A 104 -19.20 -3.59 -15.70
N ASN A 105 -18.37 -4.63 -15.51
CA ASN A 105 -18.84 -5.99 -15.29
C ASN A 105 -18.48 -6.60 -13.92
N THR A 106 -17.82 -5.85 -13.05
CA THR A 106 -17.46 -6.31 -11.70
C THR A 106 -18.13 -5.49 -10.62
N ALA A 107 -18.06 -5.95 -9.37
CA ALA A 107 -18.44 -5.22 -8.18
C ALA A 107 -17.22 -5.00 -7.28
N GLY A 108 -17.44 -4.47 -6.08
CA GLY A 108 -16.40 -4.31 -5.06
C GLY A 108 -15.53 -3.07 -5.28
N LEU A 109 -14.30 -3.12 -4.82
CA LEU A 109 -13.33 -2.04 -4.93
C LEU A 109 -12.29 -2.38 -5.99
N ILE A 110 -12.05 -1.49 -6.93
CA ILE A 110 -10.92 -1.55 -7.86
C ILE A 110 -9.80 -0.67 -7.34
N SER A 111 -8.62 -1.26 -7.11
CA SER A 111 -7.40 -0.54 -6.73
C SER A 111 -6.43 -0.51 -7.90
N VAL A 112 -5.96 0.68 -8.27
CA VAL A 112 -5.14 0.89 -9.46
C VAL A 112 -3.72 1.34 -9.13
N HIS A 113 -2.73 0.75 -9.80
CA HIS A 113 -1.43 1.38 -10.02
C HIS A 113 -1.58 2.23 -11.29
N ALA A 114 -1.62 3.54 -11.14
CA ALA A 114 -1.99 4.48 -12.18
C ALA A 114 -0.73 5.14 -12.77
N GLU A 115 -0.18 4.54 -13.80
CA GLU A 115 0.83 5.13 -14.68
C GLU A 115 0.48 4.79 -16.13
N ASP A 116 0.56 5.76 -17.04
CA ASP A 116 0.21 5.61 -18.44
C ASP A 116 1.27 4.81 -19.19
N GLU A 117 0.94 3.61 -19.66
CA GLU A 117 1.89 2.68 -20.28
C GLU A 117 2.41 3.20 -21.62
N GLU A 118 1.57 3.83 -22.45
CA GLU A 118 1.99 4.35 -23.74
C GLU A 118 3.09 5.39 -23.55
N ARG A 119 2.88 6.32 -22.62
CA ARG A 119 3.86 7.35 -22.27
C ARG A 119 5.12 6.75 -21.63
N LEU A 120 5.00 5.72 -20.78
CA LEU A 120 6.14 5.03 -20.19
C LEU A 120 7.04 4.43 -21.29
N VAL A 121 6.45 3.74 -22.25
CA VAL A 121 7.18 3.11 -23.36
C VAL A 121 7.83 4.17 -24.27
N GLU A 122 7.09 5.19 -24.68
CA GLU A 122 7.61 6.29 -25.49
C GLU A 122 8.80 6.98 -24.83
N ARG A 123 8.67 7.35 -23.56
CA ARG A 123 9.70 8.09 -22.86
C ARG A 123 10.92 7.25 -22.53
N PHE A 124 10.77 5.92 -22.31
CA PHE A 124 11.87 5.05 -21.97
C PHE A 124 13.04 5.12 -22.97
N GLU A 125 12.75 5.26 -24.23
CA GLU A 125 13.77 5.38 -25.29
C GLU A 125 14.80 6.51 -25.03
N SER A 126 14.37 7.61 -24.42
CA SER A 126 15.24 8.74 -24.07
C SER A 126 16.06 8.52 -22.80
N TYR A 127 15.65 7.57 -21.93
CA TYR A 127 16.25 7.34 -20.60
C TYR A 127 16.97 6.00 -20.46
N LYS A 128 16.78 5.04 -21.37
CA LYS A 128 17.31 3.66 -21.26
C LYS A 128 18.85 3.56 -21.15
N ASN A 129 19.57 4.57 -21.65
CA ASN A 129 21.03 4.63 -21.61
C ASN A 129 21.59 5.45 -20.44
N ARG A 130 20.73 6.08 -19.65
CA ARG A 130 21.13 6.78 -18.43
C ARG A 130 21.36 5.79 -17.29
N THR A 131 22.26 6.14 -16.37
CA THR A 131 22.60 5.31 -15.22
C THR A 131 22.41 6.03 -13.89
N ASP A 132 22.12 7.33 -13.92
CA ASP A 132 21.81 8.14 -12.76
C ASP A 132 20.35 7.93 -12.32
N MET A 133 20.09 8.08 -11.03
CA MET A 133 18.76 7.84 -10.46
C MET A 133 17.74 8.93 -10.77
N ALA A 134 18.16 10.14 -11.14
CA ALA A 134 17.23 11.20 -11.55
C ALA A 134 16.43 10.78 -12.79
N ALA A 135 17.06 10.03 -13.70
CA ALA A 135 16.42 9.47 -14.88
C ALA A 135 15.13 8.68 -14.56
N HIS A 136 15.02 8.07 -13.37
CA HIS A 136 13.86 7.28 -13.01
C HIS A 136 12.60 8.16 -12.83
N ALA A 137 12.69 9.25 -12.09
CA ALA A 137 11.59 10.18 -11.88
C ALA A 137 11.28 11.01 -13.12
N GLU A 138 12.30 11.34 -13.92
CA GLU A 138 12.13 12.02 -15.19
C GLU A 138 11.42 11.14 -16.22
N TRP A 139 11.75 9.86 -16.30
CA TRP A 139 11.09 8.89 -17.19
C TRP A 139 9.63 8.69 -16.80
N ARG A 140 9.37 8.36 -15.53
CA ARG A 140 8.05 8.12 -14.95
C ARG A 140 7.51 9.43 -14.38
N ASP A 141 7.30 10.43 -15.25
CA ASP A 141 6.97 11.79 -14.83
C ASP A 141 5.55 11.95 -14.22
N ASP A 142 5.25 13.13 -13.74
CA ASP A 142 3.98 13.47 -13.12
C ASP A 142 2.79 13.40 -14.09
N ILE A 143 3.02 13.67 -15.38
CA ILE A 143 1.99 13.55 -16.42
C ILE A 143 1.62 12.08 -16.66
N THR A 144 2.59 11.17 -16.59
CA THR A 144 2.36 9.72 -16.69
C THR A 144 1.37 9.24 -15.61
N ALA A 145 1.53 9.71 -14.39
CA ALA A 145 0.60 9.40 -13.29
C ALA A 145 -0.76 10.06 -13.50
N LEU A 146 -0.80 11.35 -13.86
CA LEU A 146 -2.04 12.09 -14.05
C LEU A 146 -2.94 11.50 -15.14
N LEU A 147 -2.39 11.14 -16.30
CA LEU A 147 -3.16 10.60 -17.43
C LEU A 147 -3.86 9.28 -17.05
N ALA A 148 -3.16 8.37 -16.40
CA ALA A 148 -3.73 7.09 -15.97
C ALA A 148 -4.79 7.31 -14.87
N THR A 149 -4.53 8.20 -13.91
CA THR A 149 -5.51 8.55 -12.87
C THR A 149 -6.76 9.17 -13.46
N GLN A 150 -6.65 10.07 -14.43
CA GLN A 150 -7.80 10.66 -15.13
C GLN A 150 -8.63 9.60 -15.83
N LEU A 151 -8.01 8.66 -16.52
CA LEU A 151 -8.70 7.54 -17.16
C LEU A 151 -9.41 6.64 -16.14
N ALA A 152 -8.74 6.28 -15.03
CA ALA A 152 -9.34 5.45 -13.98
C ALA A 152 -10.56 6.12 -13.34
N VAL A 153 -10.47 7.42 -13.04
CA VAL A 153 -11.58 8.22 -12.48
C VAL A 153 -12.74 8.31 -13.47
N GLU A 154 -12.47 8.60 -14.75
CA GLU A 154 -13.50 8.62 -15.79
C GLU A 154 -14.25 7.30 -15.89
N LEU A 155 -13.53 6.16 -15.87
CA LEU A 155 -14.16 4.84 -15.93
C LEU A 155 -14.99 4.54 -14.68
N ALA A 156 -14.51 4.93 -13.50
CA ALA A 156 -15.22 4.78 -12.24
C ALA A 156 -16.51 5.63 -12.21
N GLU A 157 -16.45 6.89 -12.64
CA GLU A 157 -17.60 7.78 -12.71
C GLU A 157 -18.65 7.28 -13.70
N ASN A 158 -18.24 6.83 -14.89
CA ASN A 158 -19.15 6.31 -15.92
C ASN A 158 -19.85 5.02 -15.51
N SER A 159 -19.20 4.13 -14.77
CA SER A 159 -19.75 2.86 -14.30
C SER A 159 -20.40 2.92 -12.91
N GLY A 160 -20.19 4.01 -12.16
CA GLY A 160 -20.55 4.11 -10.74
C GLY A 160 -19.72 3.21 -9.84
N HIS A 161 -18.55 2.76 -10.30
CA HIS A 161 -17.69 1.83 -9.58
C HIS A 161 -16.87 2.52 -8.48
N ARG A 162 -16.52 1.78 -7.44
CA ARG A 162 -15.59 2.26 -6.41
C ARG A 162 -14.16 2.12 -6.87
N LEU A 163 -13.40 3.20 -6.68
CA LEU A 163 -12.00 3.29 -7.09
C LEU A 163 -11.11 3.66 -5.92
N HIS A 164 -9.97 2.99 -5.81
CA HIS A 164 -8.88 3.38 -4.92
C HIS A 164 -7.58 3.57 -5.72
N ILE A 165 -7.04 4.78 -5.67
CA ILE A 165 -5.79 5.11 -6.34
C ILE A 165 -4.65 4.92 -5.35
N LEU A 166 -3.77 3.96 -5.66
CA LEU A 166 -2.68 3.55 -4.80
C LEU A 166 -1.51 4.55 -4.87
N HIS A 167 -0.75 4.66 -3.80
CA HIS A 167 0.58 5.28 -3.70
C HIS A 167 0.75 6.58 -4.51
N LEU A 168 -0.12 7.57 -4.32
CA LEU A 168 0.03 8.91 -4.91
C LEU A 168 1.39 9.52 -4.58
N THR A 169 2.10 9.99 -5.62
CA THR A 169 3.44 10.57 -5.49
C THR A 169 3.59 11.94 -6.12
N SER A 170 2.71 12.26 -7.08
CA SER A 170 2.76 13.48 -7.88
C SER A 170 1.88 14.57 -7.27
N GLY A 171 2.44 15.74 -7.05
CA GLY A 171 1.68 16.91 -6.64
C GLY A 171 0.67 17.37 -7.69
N LEU A 172 0.98 17.20 -8.98
CA LEU A 172 0.07 17.51 -10.08
C LEU A 172 -1.19 16.64 -10.02
N GLU A 173 -1.00 15.33 -9.86
CA GLU A 173 -2.07 14.33 -9.73
C GLU A 173 -2.92 14.59 -8.47
N ALA A 174 -2.28 14.77 -7.32
CA ALA A 174 -2.94 15.03 -6.05
C ALA A 174 -3.76 16.33 -6.08
N ASN A 175 -3.27 17.39 -6.72
CA ASN A 175 -4.02 18.64 -6.92
C ASN A 175 -5.22 18.44 -7.83
N TRP A 176 -5.10 17.66 -8.89
CA TRP A 176 -6.23 17.36 -9.77
C TRP A 176 -7.34 16.57 -9.06
N LEU A 177 -6.97 15.69 -8.12
CA LEU A 177 -7.91 14.91 -7.30
C LEU A 177 -8.60 15.73 -6.20
N ALA A 178 -8.12 16.91 -5.87
CA ALA A 178 -8.70 17.76 -4.84
C ALA A 178 -10.19 18.03 -5.09
N GLY A 179 -11.05 17.72 -4.11
CA GLY A 179 -12.50 17.82 -4.20
C GLY A 179 -13.20 16.71 -4.99
N ARG A 180 -12.46 15.72 -5.50
CA ARG A 180 -13.00 14.54 -6.23
C ARG A 180 -13.03 13.28 -5.40
N THR A 181 -12.33 13.26 -4.29
CA THR A 181 -12.17 12.09 -3.42
C THR A 181 -13.00 12.22 -2.16
N ARG A 182 -13.49 11.10 -1.64
CA ARG A 182 -14.19 11.02 -0.34
C ARG A 182 -14.18 9.61 0.21
N LEU A 183 -14.24 9.50 1.54
CA LEU A 183 -14.47 8.22 2.21
C LEU A 183 -15.93 7.75 2.03
N PRO A 184 -16.19 6.44 2.02
CA PRO A 184 -17.54 5.88 1.97
C PRO A 184 -18.47 6.42 3.05
N SER A 185 -17.99 6.56 4.28
CA SER A 185 -18.77 7.09 5.42
C SER A 185 -19.23 8.53 5.26
N GLN A 186 -18.63 9.31 4.36
CA GLN A 186 -19.02 10.68 4.06
C GLN A 186 -20.28 10.76 3.16
N GLY A 187 -20.68 9.63 2.58
CA GLY A 187 -21.85 9.55 1.70
C GLY A 187 -21.69 10.36 0.40
N GLY A 188 -22.81 10.70 -0.23
CA GLY A 188 -22.87 11.47 -1.47
C GLY A 188 -23.18 10.62 -2.69
N GLU A 189 -23.57 11.27 -3.79
CA GLU A 189 -23.91 10.62 -5.06
C GLU A 189 -22.66 10.38 -5.93
N GLY A 190 -22.77 9.45 -6.88
CA GLY A 190 -21.73 9.10 -7.85
C GLY A 190 -20.65 8.16 -7.32
N ALA A 191 -19.62 7.93 -8.11
CA ALA A 191 -18.51 7.06 -7.77
C ALA A 191 -17.79 7.51 -6.49
N ILE A 192 -17.38 6.53 -5.67
CA ILE A 192 -16.57 6.79 -4.49
C ILE A 192 -15.11 6.56 -4.88
N ILE A 193 -14.34 7.64 -4.87
CA ILE A 193 -12.91 7.64 -5.19
C ILE A 193 -12.14 7.90 -3.91
N THR A 194 -11.24 7.01 -3.56
CA THR A 194 -10.31 7.11 -2.43
C THR A 194 -8.87 7.03 -2.89
N THR A 195 -7.95 7.53 -2.08
CA THR A 195 -6.53 7.56 -2.43
C THR A 195 -5.66 7.27 -1.23
N GLU A 196 -4.45 6.82 -1.50
CA GLU A 196 -3.41 6.63 -0.49
C GLU A 196 -2.07 7.20 -0.94
N THR A 197 -1.22 7.53 0.02
CA THR A 197 0.20 7.79 -0.21
C THR A 197 1.06 6.94 0.75
N LEU A 198 2.36 7.09 0.70
CA LEU A 198 3.29 6.26 1.47
C LEU A 198 4.19 7.12 2.38
N PRO A 199 4.65 6.60 3.53
CA PRO A 199 5.63 7.29 4.37
C PRO A 199 6.89 7.67 3.60
N GLN A 200 7.29 6.89 2.60
CA GLN A 200 8.45 7.15 1.75
C GLN A 200 8.28 8.44 0.94
N HIS A 201 7.11 8.65 0.32
CA HIS A 201 6.80 9.85 -0.48
C HIS A 201 6.59 11.10 0.39
N LEU A 202 6.16 10.92 1.63
CA LEU A 202 6.05 12.01 2.63
C LEU A 202 7.40 12.36 3.29
N THR A 203 8.43 11.54 3.09
CA THR A 203 9.73 11.70 3.77
C THR A 203 10.86 12.05 2.80
N PHE A 204 11.04 11.28 1.74
CA PHE A 204 12.15 11.37 0.82
C PHE A 204 11.87 12.32 -0.35
N THR A 205 12.96 12.84 -0.93
CA THR A 205 12.94 13.69 -2.13
C THR A 205 14.05 13.26 -3.10
N GLU A 206 14.12 13.95 -4.24
CA GLU A 206 15.18 13.75 -5.24
C GLU A 206 16.60 13.80 -4.64
N SER A 207 16.86 14.64 -3.65
CA SER A 207 18.16 14.74 -3.00
C SER A 207 18.50 13.49 -2.16
N ASP A 208 17.49 12.87 -1.55
CA ASP A 208 17.68 11.58 -0.88
C ASP A 208 17.95 10.47 -1.91
N VAL A 209 17.25 10.49 -3.05
CA VAL A 209 17.43 9.52 -4.14
C VAL A 209 18.83 9.63 -4.75
N GLU A 210 19.35 10.84 -4.93
CA GLU A 210 20.71 11.07 -5.41
C GLU A 210 21.73 10.44 -4.45
N LYS A 211 21.53 10.61 -3.16
CA LYS A 211 22.42 10.11 -2.09
C LYS A 211 22.35 8.59 -1.90
N GLU A 212 21.14 8.02 -1.80
CA GLU A 212 20.89 6.63 -1.46
C GLU A 212 20.78 5.70 -2.69
N GLY A 213 20.69 6.28 -3.88
CA GLY A 213 20.67 5.55 -5.15
C GLY A 213 19.46 4.62 -5.27
N THR A 214 19.71 3.46 -5.82
CA THR A 214 18.69 2.44 -6.09
C THR A 214 18.01 1.86 -4.85
N ARG A 215 18.52 2.08 -3.64
CA ARG A 215 17.79 1.73 -2.40
C ARG A 215 16.43 2.44 -2.35
N LEU A 216 16.34 3.66 -2.90
CA LEU A 216 15.10 4.44 -2.99
C LEU A 216 14.36 4.30 -4.34
N LYS A 217 14.77 3.38 -5.22
CA LYS A 217 14.05 3.10 -6.46
C LYS A 217 12.77 2.32 -6.17
N MET A 218 11.62 2.91 -6.52
CA MET A 218 10.28 2.31 -6.41
C MET A 218 9.35 2.86 -7.51
N ASN A 219 8.21 2.23 -7.76
CA ASN A 219 7.20 2.66 -8.71
C ASN A 219 5.86 2.92 -8.01
N PRO A 220 5.30 4.13 -8.15
CA PRO A 220 5.86 5.32 -8.81
C PRO A 220 7.07 5.87 -8.04
N PRO A 221 7.92 6.69 -8.69
CA PRO A 221 9.20 7.13 -8.11
C PRO A 221 9.03 8.11 -6.94
N ILE A 222 10.04 8.18 -6.07
CA ILE A 222 10.24 9.33 -5.18
C ILE A 222 10.46 10.56 -6.08
N ARG A 223 9.71 11.63 -5.81
CA ARG A 223 9.70 12.84 -6.63
C ARG A 223 10.40 14.01 -5.95
N TYR A 224 10.05 15.22 -6.35
CA TYR A 224 10.69 16.47 -5.96
C TYR A 224 10.13 17.01 -4.63
N GLN A 225 10.87 17.91 -4.01
CA GLN A 225 10.46 18.58 -2.76
C GLN A 225 9.06 19.21 -2.88
N LYS A 226 8.74 19.84 -4.03
CA LYS A 226 7.44 20.44 -4.29
C LYS A 226 6.29 19.42 -4.24
N ASP A 227 6.52 18.21 -4.75
CA ASP A 227 5.51 17.14 -4.74
C ASP A 227 5.23 16.69 -3.31
N LYS A 228 6.29 16.47 -2.51
CA LYS A 228 6.15 16.13 -1.09
C LYS A 228 5.34 17.18 -0.32
N GLU A 229 5.60 18.47 -0.52
CA GLU A 229 4.85 19.56 0.11
C GLU A 229 3.37 19.53 -0.26
N ILE A 230 3.04 19.27 -1.53
CA ILE A 230 1.66 19.14 -1.98
C ILE A 230 1.01 17.88 -1.38
N LEU A 231 1.70 16.73 -1.33
CA LEU A 231 1.16 15.53 -0.70
C LEU A 231 0.79 15.78 0.77
N TRP A 232 1.62 16.51 1.54
CA TRP A 232 1.29 16.92 2.90
C TRP A 232 0.04 17.84 2.95
N GLN A 233 -0.11 18.77 2.02
CA GLN A 233 -1.32 19.59 1.94
C GLN A 233 -2.56 18.76 1.64
N ARG A 234 -2.45 17.81 0.70
CA ARG A 234 -3.58 16.97 0.23
C ARG A 234 -3.99 15.90 1.25
N ILE A 235 -3.11 15.43 2.11
CA ILE A 235 -3.49 14.51 3.19
C ILE A 235 -4.19 15.28 4.33
N HIS A 236 -3.79 16.50 4.62
CA HIS A 236 -4.44 17.34 5.64
C HIS A 236 -5.83 17.82 5.22
N ASP A 237 -6.07 18.09 3.95
CA ASP A 237 -7.40 18.51 3.48
C ASP A 237 -8.34 17.32 3.15
N GLY A 238 -7.86 16.09 3.32
CA GLY A 238 -8.65 14.88 3.12
C GLY A 238 -8.74 14.42 1.66
N THR A 239 -8.03 15.04 0.73
CA THR A 239 -7.89 14.53 -0.65
C THR A 239 -7.19 13.18 -0.67
N ILE A 240 -6.15 13.00 0.16
CA ILE A 240 -5.52 11.71 0.44
C ILE A 240 -6.04 11.21 1.78
N GLN A 241 -6.67 10.03 1.80
CA GLN A 241 -7.33 9.52 3.00
C GLN A 241 -6.50 8.50 3.77
N CYS A 242 -5.64 7.74 3.08
CA CYS A 242 -4.95 6.60 3.67
C CYS A 242 -3.43 6.70 3.50
N ILE A 243 -2.73 6.06 4.42
CA ILE A 243 -1.29 5.79 4.33
C ILE A 243 -1.09 4.28 4.27
N ALA A 244 -0.49 3.81 3.18
CA ALA A 244 -0.08 2.42 2.98
C ALA A 244 1.44 2.25 3.11
N THR A 245 1.98 1.07 2.76
CA THR A 245 3.42 0.79 2.92
C THR A 245 4.12 0.48 1.60
N ASP A 246 3.41 -0.02 0.62
CA ASP A 246 3.97 -0.62 -0.59
C ASP A 246 5.22 -1.47 -0.28
N HIS A 247 5.08 -2.39 0.69
CA HIS A 247 6.16 -3.26 1.14
C HIS A 247 6.55 -4.24 0.05
N ALA A 248 7.48 -3.85 -0.81
CA ALA A 248 8.01 -4.63 -1.94
C ALA A 248 9.52 -4.86 -1.80
N PRO A 249 9.95 -5.75 -0.87
CA PRO A 249 11.36 -5.91 -0.53
C PRO A 249 12.13 -6.68 -1.60
N HIS A 250 13.28 -6.14 -1.99
CA HIS A 250 14.28 -6.76 -2.84
C HIS A 250 15.62 -6.86 -2.10
N THR A 251 16.46 -7.83 -2.45
CA THR A 251 17.78 -7.98 -1.83
C THR A 251 18.69 -6.78 -2.14
N LEU A 252 19.63 -6.45 -1.25
CA LEU A 252 20.62 -5.40 -1.55
C LEU A 252 21.45 -5.73 -2.77
N SER A 253 21.74 -7.02 -3.01
CA SER A 253 22.43 -7.47 -4.22
C SER A 253 21.66 -7.08 -5.49
N SER A 254 20.35 -7.35 -5.57
CA SER A 254 19.56 -6.93 -6.73
C SER A 254 19.40 -5.41 -6.84
N LYS A 255 19.32 -4.71 -5.71
CA LYS A 255 19.29 -3.23 -5.70
C LYS A 255 20.62 -2.63 -6.21
N SER A 256 21.76 -3.31 -6.03
CA SER A 256 23.08 -2.83 -6.48
C SER A 256 23.33 -2.96 -7.98
N GLU A 257 22.42 -3.54 -8.77
CA GLU A 257 22.56 -3.62 -10.23
C GLU A 257 22.51 -2.26 -10.94
N GLY A 258 22.16 -1.19 -10.23
CA GLY A 258 22.09 0.16 -10.77
C GLY A 258 20.85 0.41 -11.64
N PHE A 259 20.60 1.72 -11.95
CA PHE A 259 19.54 2.08 -12.89
C PHE A 259 19.97 1.75 -14.34
N PRO A 260 19.10 1.24 -15.22
CA PRO A 260 17.67 0.95 -14.97
C PRO A 260 17.40 -0.47 -14.39
N LYS A 261 18.42 -1.35 -14.28
CA LYS A 261 18.26 -2.79 -14.01
C LYS A 261 17.78 -3.11 -12.60
N ALA A 262 18.21 -2.34 -11.59
CA ALA A 262 17.78 -2.57 -10.21
C ALA A 262 16.24 -2.62 -10.11
N PRO A 263 15.65 -3.60 -9.41
CA PRO A 263 14.21 -3.70 -9.26
C PRO A 263 13.63 -2.53 -8.47
N SER A 264 12.41 -2.11 -8.80
CA SER A 264 11.65 -1.10 -8.08
C SER A 264 10.94 -1.73 -6.88
N GLY A 265 11.04 -1.09 -5.73
CA GLY A 265 10.45 -1.52 -4.46
C GLY A 265 11.45 -1.51 -3.31
N MET A 266 10.92 -1.37 -2.10
CA MET A 266 11.69 -1.32 -0.86
C MET A 266 10.88 -1.88 0.32
N PRO A 267 11.54 -2.30 1.43
CA PRO A 267 10.82 -2.69 2.62
C PRO A 267 10.23 -1.46 3.33
N GLY A 268 8.96 -1.54 3.80
CA GLY A 268 8.26 -0.44 4.46
C GLY A 268 7.48 -0.86 5.71
N VAL A 269 6.87 -2.06 5.71
CA VAL A 269 5.89 -2.47 6.72
C VAL A 269 6.38 -2.46 8.17
N GLY A 270 7.68 -2.68 8.39
CA GLY A 270 8.27 -2.70 9.74
C GLY A 270 8.59 -1.32 10.31
N THR A 271 8.53 -0.25 9.52
CA THR A 271 8.94 1.11 9.91
C THR A 271 7.86 2.17 9.68
N SER A 272 6.82 1.88 8.90
CA SER A 272 5.82 2.86 8.47
C SER A 272 5.16 3.62 9.63
N LEU A 273 4.72 2.92 10.67
CA LEU A 273 4.10 3.55 11.85
C LEU A 273 5.10 4.46 12.59
N ALA A 274 6.32 3.97 12.84
CA ALA A 274 7.34 4.76 13.53
C ALA A 274 7.75 6.01 12.72
N VAL A 275 7.80 5.92 11.38
CA VAL A 275 8.05 7.08 10.51
C VAL A 275 6.95 8.11 10.66
N MET A 276 5.68 7.70 10.60
CA MET A 276 4.56 8.63 10.72
C MET A 276 4.43 9.24 12.12
N LEU A 277 4.67 8.46 13.17
CA LEU A 277 4.69 8.99 14.54
C LEU A 277 5.91 9.94 14.77
N THR A 278 7.01 9.73 14.07
CA THR A 278 8.12 10.69 14.06
C THR A 278 7.73 11.98 13.34
N HIS A 279 6.99 11.94 12.25
CA HIS A 279 6.42 13.13 11.63
C HIS A 279 5.47 13.86 12.59
N ALA A 280 4.66 13.12 13.36
CA ALA A 280 3.79 13.73 14.38
C ALA A 280 4.61 14.41 15.50
N LYS A 281 5.67 13.78 16.02
CA LYS A 281 6.58 14.40 16.99
C LYS A 281 7.22 15.69 16.46
N ASN A 282 7.49 15.74 15.16
CA ASN A 282 8.08 16.90 14.50
C ASN A 282 7.03 17.97 14.10
N GLY A 283 5.76 17.82 14.48
CA GLY A 283 4.70 18.80 14.26
C GLY A 283 4.14 18.84 12.83
N MET A 284 4.44 17.83 12.00
CA MET A 284 3.87 17.71 10.65
C MET A 284 2.42 17.24 10.66
N CYS A 285 1.99 16.52 11.70
CA CYS A 285 0.64 16.03 11.92
C CYS A 285 0.45 15.72 13.41
N THR A 286 -0.73 15.26 13.80
CA THR A 286 -1.00 14.76 15.16
C THR A 286 -0.95 13.23 15.22
N VAL A 287 -0.93 12.65 16.41
CA VAL A 287 -1.07 11.19 16.60
C VAL A 287 -2.44 10.72 16.10
N GLU A 288 -3.48 11.50 16.33
CA GLU A 288 -4.84 11.24 15.85
C GLU A 288 -4.90 11.20 14.32
N ASP A 289 -4.19 12.08 13.63
CA ASP A 289 -4.07 12.03 12.17
C ASP A 289 -3.45 10.71 11.70
N VAL A 290 -2.37 10.28 12.35
CA VAL A 290 -1.72 8.99 12.03
C VAL A 290 -2.68 7.81 12.24
N VAL A 291 -3.46 7.82 13.33
CA VAL A 291 -4.49 6.79 13.58
C VAL A 291 -5.57 6.83 12.50
N ASN A 292 -6.04 8.02 12.12
CA ASN A 292 -7.03 8.16 11.06
C ASN A 292 -6.49 7.62 9.73
N TRP A 293 -5.32 8.05 9.29
CA TRP A 293 -4.76 7.70 7.98
C TRP A 293 -4.29 6.24 7.87
N MET A 294 -3.86 5.61 8.96
CA MET A 294 -3.31 4.24 8.96
C MET A 294 -4.27 3.18 9.51
N SER A 295 -5.43 3.58 10.05
CA SER A 295 -6.38 2.65 10.69
C SER A 295 -7.82 2.98 10.34
N THR A 296 -8.38 4.07 10.86
CA THR A 296 -9.81 4.39 10.75
C THR A 296 -10.26 4.56 9.29
N ASN A 297 -9.54 5.38 8.52
CA ASN A 297 -9.87 5.64 7.11
C ASN A 297 -9.61 4.41 6.23
N VAL A 298 -8.59 3.61 6.55
CA VAL A 298 -8.33 2.35 5.84
C VAL A 298 -9.50 1.39 6.03
N ALA A 299 -9.98 1.23 7.26
CA ALA A 299 -11.13 0.37 7.54
C ALA A 299 -12.40 0.85 6.85
N ASP A 300 -12.64 2.16 6.77
CA ASP A 300 -13.75 2.76 6.03
C ASP A 300 -13.57 2.57 4.51
N CYS A 301 -12.40 2.90 3.97
CA CYS A 301 -12.07 2.74 2.55
C CYS A 301 -12.33 1.32 2.04
N TYR A 302 -11.98 0.32 2.82
CA TYR A 302 -12.15 -1.09 2.46
C TYR A 302 -13.40 -1.75 3.07
N ASN A 303 -14.25 -1.00 3.79
CA ASN A 303 -15.44 -1.48 4.49
C ASN A 303 -15.13 -2.70 5.39
N MET A 304 -14.07 -2.60 6.19
CA MET A 304 -13.61 -3.69 7.06
C MET A 304 -14.49 -3.82 8.30
N SER A 305 -15.15 -4.95 8.45
CA SER A 305 -15.96 -5.23 9.64
C SER A 305 -15.09 -5.36 10.89
N GLY A 306 -15.47 -4.67 11.97
CA GLY A 306 -14.80 -4.78 13.27
C GLY A 306 -13.42 -4.12 13.37
N LYS A 307 -12.94 -3.41 12.35
CA LYS A 307 -11.60 -2.82 12.30
C LYS A 307 -11.61 -1.30 12.40
N GLY A 308 -10.44 -0.72 12.67
CA GLY A 308 -10.17 0.71 12.55
C GLY A 308 -10.55 1.57 13.76
N LYS A 309 -11.20 1.02 14.79
CA LYS A 309 -11.68 1.77 15.96
C LYS A 309 -11.54 0.97 17.25
N LEU A 310 -11.26 1.64 18.36
CA LEU A 310 -11.28 1.08 19.71
C LEU A 310 -12.64 1.39 20.36
N ILE A 311 -13.64 0.59 20.02
CA ILE A 311 -15.01 0.70 20.54
C ILE A 311 -15.50 -0.69 20.98
N GLU A 312 -16.53 -0.74 21.81
CA GLU A 312 -17.18 -1.99 22.22
C GLU A 312 -17.72 -2.74 20.99
N GLY A 313 -17.42 -4.04 20.89
CA GLY A 313 -17.81 -4.90 19.76
C GLY A 313 -16.81 -4.90 18.59
N ALA A 314 -15.77 -4.04 18.58
CA ALA A 314 -14.69 -4.12 17.61
C ALA A 314 -13.69 -5.23 17.98
N ASP A 315 -12.90 -5.65 16.97
CA ASP A 315 -11.83 -6.62 17.18
C ASP A 315 -10.74 -6.06 18.12
N GLY A 316 -10.19 -6.91 18.98
CA GLY A 316 -9.13 -6.54 19.90
C GLY A 316 -7.75 -6.41 19.24
N ASP A 317 -7.68 -5.64 18.16
CA ASP A 317 -6.45 -5.33 17.43
C ASP A 317 -5.86 -4.02 17.96
N VAL A 318 -4.77 -4.12 18.73
CA VAL A 318 -4.21 -2.98 19.47
C VAL A 318 -2.69 -2.95 19.32
N VAL A 319 -2.12 -1.76 19.20
CA VAL A 319 -0.67 -1.56 19.28
C VAL A 319 -0.33 -0.58 20.42
N LEU A 320 0.62 -0.97 21.26
CA LEU A 320 1.19 -0.10 22.28
C LEU A 320 2.51 0.46 21.74
N VAL A 321 2.61 1.79 21.69
CA VAL A 321 3.78 2.50 21.17
C VAL A 321 4.48 3.31 22.25
N ASP A 322 5.77 3.58 22.07
CA ASP A 322 6.57 4.48 22.90
C ASP A 322 6.91 5.73 22.08
N LEU A 323 6.31 6.87 22.43
CA LEU A 323 6.45 8.13 21.73
C LEU A 323 7.68 8.94 22.16
N GLU A 324 8.30 8.55 23.27
CA GLU A 324 9.41 9.32 23.86
C GLU A 324 10.79 8.82 23.39
N ASN A 325 10.95 7.51 23.32
CA ASN A 325 12.24 6.90 23.07
C ASN A 325 12.60 6.90 21.59
N GLU A 326 13.66 7.63 21.24
CA GLU A 326 14.23 7.64 19.90
C GLU A 326 15.15 6.44 19.70
N VAL A 327 14.90 5.67 18.62
CA VAL A 327 15.73 4.52 18.25
C VAL A 327 16.18 4.68 16.80
N GLU A 328 17.48 4.54 16.56
CA GLU A 328 18.07 4.57 15.24
C GLU A 328 17.69 3.30 14.45
N VAL A 329 17.32 3.47 13.20
CA VAL A 329 17.03 2.35 12.27
C VAL A 329 18.35 1.71 11.84
N ILE A 330 18.58 0.48 12.26
CA ILE A 330 19.75 -0.35 11.93
C ILE A 330 19.29 -1.51 11.07
N ASP A 331 19.94 -1.73 9.93
CA ASP A 331 19.57 -2.76 8.95
C ASP A 331 19.49 -4.16 9.60
N GLU A 332 20.47 -4.52 10.43
CA GLU A 332 20.55 -5.82 11.10
C GLU A 332 19.44 -6.09 12.13
N ASN A 333 18.74 -5.05 12.55
CA ASN A 333 17.64 -5.13 13.51
C ASN A 333 16.26 -5.17 12.84
N THR A 334 16.19 -5.11 11.50
CA THR A 334 14.92 -5.18 10.77
C THR A 334 14.38 -6.61 10.76
N TRP A 335 13.05 -6.73 10.81
CA TRP A 335 12.34 -8.02 10.70
C TRP A 335 12.06 -8.43 9.25
N THR A 336 12.37 -7.56 8.28
CA THR A 336 12.25 -7.91 6.87
C THR A 336 13.28 -8.98 6.47
N ARG A 337 12.86 -9.93 5.65
CA ARG A 337 13.72 -11.03 5.19
C ARG A 337 14.95 -10.54 4.42
N VAL A 338 14.87 -9.36 3.80
CA VAL A 338 15.97 -8.78 3.02
C VAL A 338 17.01 -8.05 3.89
N GLY A 339 16.75 -7.85 5.17
CA GLY A 339 17.73 -7.37 6.16
C GLY A 339 18.17 -5.93 5.96
N TRP A 340 17.30 -5.05 5.44
CA TRP A 340 17.61 -3.63 5.30
C TRP A 340 16.35 -2.76 5.35
N SER A 341 16.55 -1.43 5.55
CA SER A 341 15.50 -0.43 5.52
C SER A 341 15.93 0.79 4.71
N PRO A 342 15.00 1.45 3.95
CA PRO A 342 15.28 2.73 3.31
C PRO A 342 15.49 3.86 4.33
N PHE A 343 15.06 3.67 5.57
CA PHE A 343 15.20 4.65 6.66
C PHE A 343 16.44 4.43 7.52
N ARG A 344 17.39 3.58 7.12
CA ARG A 344 18.63 3.31 7.85
C ARG A 344 19.34 4.61 8.28
N GLY A 345 19.81 4.64 9.53
CA GLY A 345 20.50 5.77 10.14
C GLY A 345 19.57 6.90 10.63
N ARG A 346 18.26 6.84 10.32
CA ARG A 346 17.29 7.81 10.87
C ARG A 346 16.88 7.39 12.27
N LYS A 347 16.74 8.37 13.17
CA LYS A 347 16.17 8.16 14.51
C LYS A 347 14.67 8.34 14.45
N LEU A 348 13.94 7.34 14.91
CA LEU A 348 12.48 7.31 14.90
C LEU A 348 11.95 7.10 16.31
N VAL A 349 10.76 7.66 16.60
CA VAL A 349 9.94 7.38 17.79
C VAL A 349 8.72 6.53 17.43
N GLY A 350 7.89 6.23 18.42
CA GLY A 350 6.62 5.54 18.15
C GLY A 350 6.80 4.06 17.78
N TRP A 351 7.91 3.46 18.15
CA TRP A 351 8.12 2.03 17.90
C TRP A 351 7.12 1.18 18.67
N PRO A 352 6.47 0.21 18.02
CA PRO A 352 5.57 -0.72 18.68
C PRO A 352 6.28 -1.50 19.79
N GLN A 353 5.78 -1.42 21.00
CA GLN A 353 6.29 -2.19 22.15
C GLN A 353 5.60 -3.54 22.23
N ILE A 354 4.29 -3.57 22.01
CA ILE A 354 3.47 -4.78 21.96
C ILE A 354 2.48 -4.61 20.82
N THR A 355 2.37 -5.63 19.96
CA THR A 355 1.32 -5.75 18.96
C THR A 355 0.36 -6.85 19.38
N ILE A 356 -0.93 -6.55 19.42
CA ILE A 356 -2.02 -7.42 19.86
C ILE A 356 -2.96 -7.62 18.67
N VAL A 357 -3.30 -8.86 18.37
CA VAL A 357 -4.24 -9.26 17.30
C VAL A 357 -5.33 -10.11 17.92
N ALA A 358 -6.59 -9.75 17.70
CA ALA A 358 -7.76 -10.44 18.28
C ALA A 358 -7.64 -10.61 19.80
N GLY A 359 -7.10 -9.61 20.52
CA GLY A 359 -6.89 -9.66 21.97
C GLY A 359 -5.66 -10.46 22.42
N ILE A 360 -4.91 -11.06 21.50
CA ILE A 360 -3.74 -11.89 21.81
C ILE A 360 -2.46 -11.13 21.48
N PRO A 361 -1.52 -10.91 22.44
CA PRO A 361 -0.21 -10.36 22.16
C PRO A 361 0.57 -11.27 21.20
N VAL A 362 0.89 -10.78 20.01
CA VAL A 362 1.59 -11.54 18.95
C VAL A 362 3.07 -11.17 18.83
N PHE A 363 3.43 -9.96 19.22
CA PHE A 363 4.80 -9.46 19.17
C PHE A 363 5.11 -8.61 20.40
N LYS A 364 6.33 -8.73 20.90
CA LYS A 364 6.88 -7.86 21.96
C LYS A 364 8.28 -7.41 21.59
N ARG A 365 8.52 -6.10 21.64
CA ARG A 365 9.83 -5.49 21.39
C ARG A 365 10.75 -5.69 22.58
N ASP A 366 12.03 -5.85 22.30
CA ASP A 366 13.05 -5.87 23.34
C ASP A 366 13.47 -4.44 23.69
N LYS A 367 13.21 -4.03 24.91
CA LYS A 367 13.56 -2.68 25.39
C LYS A 367 15.07 -2.43 25.39
N SER A 368 15.91 -3.47 25.54
CA SER A 368 17.36 -3.32 25.62
C SER A 368 18.00 -3.00 24.27
N THR A 369 17.41 -3.46 23.17
CA THR A 369 17.92 -3.24 21.80
C THR A 369 17.13 -2.18 21.01
N GLY A 370 15.96 -1.77 21.53
CA GLY A 370 15.09 -0.78 20.90
C GLY A 370 14.38 -1.26 19.63
N GLN A 371 14.93 -2.23 18.89
CA GLN A 371 14.38 -2.66 17.59
C GLN A 371 14.09 -4.16 17.51
N LYS A 372 14.95 -4.99 18.09
CA LYS A 372 14.71 -6.44 18.15
C LYS A 372 13.57 -6.74 19.11
N GLY A 373 12.87 -7.80 18.81
CA GLY A 373 11.78 -8.30 19.61
C GLY A 373 11.57 -9.77 19.33
N LYS A 374 10.46 -10.34 19.77
CA LYS A 374 10.10 -11.73 19.54
C LYS A 374 8.64 -11.88 19.20
N LEU A 375 8.32 -12.85 18.36
CA LEU A 375 6.96 -13.37 18.23
C LEU A 375 6.60 -14.10 19.51
N LEU A 376 5.35 -13.94 19.95
CA LEU A 376 4.81 -14.57 21.16
C LEU A 376 3.87 -15.73 20.84
N VAL A 377 3.58 -15.94 19.57
CA VAL A 377 2.66 -16.95 19.05
C VAL A 377 3.31 -17.73 17.92
N GLU A 378 2.81 -18.93 17.67
CA GLU A 378 3.17 -19.72 16.51
C GLU A 378 2.47 -19.20 15.25
N ARG A 379 3.02 -19.52 14.07
CA ARG A 379 2.44 -19.17 12.79
C ARG A 379 1.11 -19.88 12.57
N GLY A 380 0.12 -19.16 12.02
CA GLY A 380 -1.21 -19.68 11.80
C GLY A 380 -2.09 -19.80 13.05
N GLN A 381 -1.59 -19.36 14.21
CA GLN A 381 -2.32 -19.50 15.47
C GLN A 381 -3.38 -18.40 15.68
N VAL A 382 -3.15 -17.18 15.17
CA VAL A 382 -3.98 -16.01 15.51
C VAL A 382 -4.54 -15.32 14.29
N GLY A 383 -3.73 -15.13 13.25
CA GLY A 383 -4.14 -14.37 12.05
C GLY A 383 -5.37 -14.97 11.35
N SER A 384 -6.32 -14.13 10.99
CA SER A 384 -7.58 -14.52 10.35
C SER A 384 -7.85 -13.72 9.09
N PRO A 385 -8.67 -14.25 8.15
CA PRO A 385 -9.10 -13.50 6.98
C PRO A 385 -9.99 -12.31 7.40
N ILE A 386 -9.70 -11.13 6.86
CA ILE A 386 -10.49 -9.92 7.13
C ILE A 386 -11.82 -10.02 6.38
N VAL A 387 -12.91 -9.62 7.04
CA VAL A 387 -14.23 -9.54 6.41
C VAL A 387 -14.44 -8.12 5.89
N MET A 388 -14.62 -7.99 4.59
CA MET A 388 -15.07 -6.76 3.93
C MET A 388 -16.58 -6.86 3.76
N ALA A 389 -17.35 -5.97 4.38
CA ALA A 389 -18.79 -5.97 4.16
C ALA A 389 -19.09 -5.66 2.69
N PRO A 390 -20.10 -6.30 2.07
CA PRO A 390 -20.46 -6.02 0.69
C PRO A 390 -20.92 -4.56 0.55
N TRP A 391 -20.58 -3.96 -0.55
CA TRP A 391 -21.00 -2.61 -0.89
C TRP A 391 -22.39 -2.64 -1.49
N GLN A 392 -23.30 -1.87 -0.91
CA GLN A 392 -24.67 -1.72 -1.40
C GLN A 392 -24.74 -0.68 -2.52
#